data_c8045c5c1d3fedc054f1b55cf8df4d41
#
_entry.id   c8045c5c1d3fedc054f1b55cf8df4d41
#
_cell.length_a   1.000
_cell.length_b   1.000
_cell.length_c   1.000
_cell.angle_alpha   90.00
_cell.angle_beta   90.00
_cell.angle_gamma   90.00
#
_symmetry.space_group_name_H-M   'P 1'
#
loop_
_entity.id
_entity.type
_entity.pdbx_description
1 polymer ?
#
loop_
_entity_poly.entity_id
_entity_poly.type
_entity_poly.pdbx_seq_one_letter_code
_entity_poly.pdbx_strand_id
1 'polypeptide(L)'
;DQSVHTGDIIELEGKVGRVLDIRLRTTRAVTIDNRVLVIPNHLYLTNILFNWTENGTETRENVEVGVAYGSDVELVRQLLLDIAQEHDKILKIPAPGVLFTDFADSSLNFKLAFSLNDSFEARFVKSDLRFAIDKAFRENNVTIPFPQRDVHVFTNAKPGIQFEKIESKAKE
;
A
#
# COMPACT_ATOMS: atom_id res chain seq x y z
N ASP A 1 -7.00 -26.65 24.16
CA ASP A 1 -6.59 -25.28 23.87
C ASP A 1 -6.95 -24.97 22.43
N GLN A 2 -7.89 -24.11 22.22
CA GLN A 2 -8.44 -23.84 20.89
C GLN A 2 -7.94 -22.48 20.44
N SER A 3 -6.89 -22.48 19.66
CA SER A 3 -6.24 -21.25 19.13
C SER A 3 -6.96 -20.63 17.93
N VAL A 4 -8.09 -21.20 17.49
CA VAL A 4 -8.90 -20.73 16.35
C VAL A 4 -10.37 -20.76 16.72
N HIS A 5 -11.08 -19.67 16.46
CA HIS A 5 -12.51 -19.52 16.72
C HIS A 5 -13.28 -19.12 15.44
N THR A 6 -14.58 -19.34 15.46
CA THR A 6 -15.45 -18.85 14.39
C THR A 6 -15.37 -17.32 14.32
N GLY A 7 -15.21 -16.79 13.11
CA GLY A 7 -14.99 -15.36 12.86
C GLY A 7 -13.53 -14.95 12.74
N ASP A 8 -12.59 -15.76 13.23
CA ASP A 8 -11.16 -15.48 13.09
C ASP A 8 -10.73 -15.43 11.63
N ILE A 9 -9.75 -14.59 11.34
CA ILE A 9 -9.04 -14.60 10.08
C ILE A 9 -7.76 -15.38 10.28
N ILE A 10 -7.62 -16.47 9.54
CA ILE A 10 -6.48 -17.36 9.62
C ILE A 10 -5.76 -17.46 8.29
N GLU A 11 -4.45 -17.66 8.36
CA GLU A 11 -3.62 -17.97 7.20
C GLU A 11 -2.92 -19.31 7.43
N LEU A 12 -3.07 -20.20 6.45
CA LEU A 12 -2.43 -21.49 6.42
C LEU A 12 -1.92 -21.77 5.00
N GLU A 13 -0.65 -22.11 4.86
CA GLU A 13 -0.01 -22.39 3.55
C GLU A 13 -0.24 -21.26 2.52
N GLY A 14 -0.20 -20.00 2.97
CA GLY A 14 -0.42 -18.83 2.12
C GLY A 14 -1.89 -18.59 1.70
N LYS A 15 -2.83 -19.37 2.24
CA LYS A 15 -4.26 -19.18 2.01
C LYS A 15 -4.89 -18.51 3.20
N VAL A 16 -5.55 -17.38 2.96
CA VAL A 16 -6.19 -16.57 3.99
C VAL A 16 -7.70 -16.72 3.89
N GLY A 17 -8.35 -16.92 5.03
CA GLY A 17 -9.81 -17.02 5.10
C GLY A 17 -10.36 -16.68 6.46
N ARG A 18 -11.61 -16.19 6.48
CA ARG A 18 -12.38 -15.99 7.71
C ARG A 18 -13.10 -17.28 8.06
N VAL A 19 -12.90 -17.77 9.27
CA VAL A 19 -13.50 -19.01 9.77
C VAL A 19 -15.02 -18.88 9.84
N LEU A 20 -15.72 -19.75 9.13
CA LEU A 20 -17.18 -19.85 9.14
C LEU A 20 -17.68 -20.78 10.22
N ASP A 21 -17.15 -22.01 10.26
CA ASP A 21 -17.47 -23.01 11.24
C ASP A 21 -16.28 -23.98 11.46
N ILE A 22 -16.23 -24.53 12.65
CA ILE A 22 -15.24 -25.54 13.06
C ILE A 22 -15.98 -26.83 13.39
N ARG A 23 -15.69 -27.90 12.65
CA ARG A 23 -16.25 -29.22 12.82
C ARG A 23 -15.24 -30.18 13.41
N LEU A 24 -15.66 -31.40 13.69
CA LEU A 24 -14.81 -32.43 14.34
C LEU A 24 -13.50 -32.68 13.56
N ARG A 25 -13.56 -32.72 12.23
CA ARG A 25 -12.40 -33.05 11.39
C ARG A 25 -11.96 -31.95 10.42
N THR A 26 -12.79 -30.95 10.22
CA THR A 26 -12.55 -29.89 9.22
C THR A 26 -13.00 -28.54 9.75
N THR A 27 -12.27 -27.51 9.38
CA THR A 27 -12.66 -26.13 9.52
C THR A 27 -13.01 -25.56 8.16
N ARG A 28 -14.10 -24.79 8.08
CA ARG A 28 -14.49 -24.08 6.89
C ARG A 28 -14.17 -22.60 7.07
N ALA A 29 -13.52 -22.01 6.08
CA ALA A 29 -13.24 -20.59 6.05
C ALA A 29 -13.62 -20.00 4.67
N VAL A 30 -14.00 -18.75 4.63
CA VAL A 30 -14.29 -18.02 3.39
C VAL A 30 -13.14 -17.08 3.07
N THR A 31 -12.66 -17.15 1.83
CA THR A 31 -11.62 -16.24 1.32
C THR A 31 -12.23 -14.89 0.95
N ILE A 32 -11.35 -13.90 0.72
CA ILE A 32 -11.74 -12.58 0.25
C ILE A 32 -12.48 -12.60 -1.10
N ASP A 33 -12.23 -13.65 -1.92
CA ASP A 33 -12.91 -13.87 -3.20
C ASP A 33 -14.21 -14.68 -3.06
N ASN A 34 -14.72 -14.82 -1.83
CA ASN A 34 -15.93 -15.56 -1.50
C ASN A 34 -15.87 -17.06 -1.84
N ARG A 35 -14.69 -17.65 -1.79
CA ARG A 35 -14.50 -19.10 -1.94
C ARG A 35 -14.42 -19.75 -0.58
N VAL A 36 -14.99 -20.95 -0.45
CA VAL A 36 -14.91 -21.70 0.80
C VAL A 36 -13.68 -22.60 0.79
N LEU A 37 -12.81 -22.40 1.76
CA LEU A 37 -11.71 -23.30 2.09
C LEU A 37 -12.23 -24.36 3.05
N VAL A 38 -11.94 -25.62 2.77
CA VAL A 38 -12.19 -26.74 3.69
C VAL A 38 -10.84 -27.24 4.15
N ILE A 39 -10.51 -26.98 5.41
CA ILE A 39 -9.20 -27.21 6.00
C ILE A 39 -9.31 -28.42 6.94
N PRO A 40 -8.59 -29.51 6.67
CA PRO A 40 -8.50 -30.62 7.64
C PRO A 40 -7.84 -30.15 8.96
N ASN A 41 -8.49 -30.39 10.10
CA ASN A 41 -8.01 -29.86 11.40
C ASN A 41 -6.63 -30.37 11.81
N HIS A 42 -6.21 -31.55 11.31
CA HIS A 42 -4.87 -32.08 11.62
C HIS A 42 -3.75 -31.19 11.07
N LEU A 43 -4.02 -30.37 10.03
CA LEU A 43 -3.03 -29.43 9.47
C LEU A 43 -2.63 -28.33 10.47
N TYR A 44 -3.48 -28.02 11.44
CA TYR A 44 -3.14 -27.09 12.52
C TYR A 44 -2.07 -27.64 13.47
N LEU A 45 -1.87 -28.94 13.49
CA LEU A 45 -0.88 -29.60 14.33
C LEU A 45 0.49 -29.74 13.63
N THR A 46 0.50 -29.69 12.32
CA THR A 46 1.69 -29.99 11.50
C THR A 46 2.25 -28.78 10.78
N ASN A 47 1.46 -27.72 10.63
CA ASN A 47 1.84 -26.51 9.89
C ASN A 47 1.83 -25.27 10.78
N ILE A 48 2.56 -24.23 10.33
CA ILE A 48 2.47 -22.92 10.96
C ILE A 48 1.16 -22.27 10.53
N LEU A 49 0.34 -21.92 11.52
CA LEU A 49 -0.89 -21.18 11.37
C LEU A 49 -0.68 -19.76 11.90
N PHE A 50 -1.05 -18.77 11.08
CA PHE A 50 -1.18 -17.38 11.55
C PHE A 50 -2.65 -17.11 11.85
N ASN A 51 -2.96 -16.75 13.09
CA ASN A 51 -4.26 -16.20 13.45
C ASN A 51 -4.13 -14.67 13.51
N TRP A 52 -4.70 -13.99 12.54
CA TRP A 52 -4.58 -12.54 12.40
C TRP A 52 -5.45 -11.76 13.39
N THR A 53 -6.41 -12.43 14.01
CA THR A 53 -7.42 -11.82 14.88
C THR A 53 -7.39 -12.30 16.32
N GLU A 54 -6.50 -13.22 16.69
CA GLU A 54 -6.38 -13.73 18.05
C GLU A 54 -6.11 -12.62 19.08
N ASN A 55 -5.30 -11.62 18.71
CA ASN A 55 -5.00 -10.46 19.54
C ASN A 55 -5.93 -9.26 19.29
N GLY A 56 -7.05 -9.48 18.62
CA GLY A 56 -7.98 -8.44 18.19
C GLY A 56 -8.08 -8.30 16.68
N THR A 57 -9.07 -7.57 16.22
CA THR A 57 -9.35 -7.39 14.79
C THR A 57 -8.50 -6.31 14.12
N GLU A 58 -7.72 -5.56 14.91
CA GLU A 58 -6.86 -4.51 14.39
C GLU A 58 -5.78 -5.07 13.47
N THR A 59 -5.75 -4.56 12.27
CA THR A 59 -4.75 -4.89 11.24
C THR A 59 -3.99 -3.63 10.86
N ARG A 60 -2.65 -3.73 10.82
CA ARG A 60 -1.78 -2.65 10.33
C ARG A 60 -1.49 -2.82 8.86
N GLU A 61 -1.73 -1.76 8.11
CA GLU A 61 -1.57 -1.69 6.68
C GLU A 61 -0.76 -0.47 6.26
N ASN A 62 -0.33 -0.44 5.01
CA ASN A 62 0.38 0.71 4.47
C ASN A 62 0.12 0.93 2.99
N VAL A 63 0.35 2.18 2.56
CA VAL A 63 0.43 2.59 1.16
C VAL A 63 1.78 3.27 0.96
N GLU A 64 2.51 2.85 -0.07
CA GLU A 64 3.78 3.45 -0.45
C GLU A 64 3.59 4.38 -1.65
N VAL A 65 4.30 5.50 -1.63
CA VAL A 65 4.31 6.47 -2.73
C VAL A 65 5.67 7.17 -2.80
N GLY A 66 6.16 7.37 -4.03
CA GLY A 66 7.36 8.14 -4.29
C GLY A 66 7.03 9.52 -4.86
N VAL A 67 7.76 10.54 -4.45
CA VAL A 67 7.67 11.89 -5.01
C VAL A 67 9.00 12.32 -5.62
N ALA A 68 8.96 13.29 -6.52
CA ALA A 68 10.16 13.80 -7.18
C ALA A 68 11.13 14.45 -6.18
N TYR A 69 12.43 14.33 -6.45
CA TYR A 69 13.46 15.09 -5.74
C TYR A 69 13.16 16.60 -5.86
N GLY A 70 13.36 17.34 -4.75
CA GLY A 70 13.02 18.75 -4.67
C GLY A 70 11.60 19.04 -4.21
N SER A 71 10.76 18.01 -4.02
CA SER A 71 9.45 18.17 -3.38
C SER A 71 9.59 18.60 -1.93
N ASP A 72 8.62 19.41 -1.45
CA ASP A 72 8.51 19.75 -0.02
C ASP A 72 8.06 18.52 0.77
N VAL A 73 9.01 17.89 1.46
CA VAL A 73 8.77 16.63 2.19
C VAL A 73 7.83 16.80 3.39
N GLU A 74 7.80 17.98 4.01
CA GLU A 74 6.87 18.25 5.12
C GLU A 74 5.44 18.44 4.60
N LEU A 75 5.28 19.10 3.46
CA LEU A 75 3.98 19.17 2.77
C LEU A 75 3.48 17.78 2.39
N VAL A 76 4.33 16.95 1.80
CA VAL A 76 3.97 15.57 1.44
C VAL A 76 3.51 14.78 2.66
N ARG A 77 4.28 14.87 3.74
CA ARG A 77 3.94 14.21 5.02
C ARG A 77 2.57 14.67 5.53
N GLN A 78 2.31 15.98 5.53
CA GLN A 78 1.05 16.52 6.02
C GLN A 78 -0.14 16.07 5.17
N LEU A 79 -0.02 16.12 3.83
CA LEU A 79 -1.06 15.67 2.90
C LEU A 79 -1.42 14.20 3.14
N LEU A 80 -0.42 13.34 3.30
CA LEU A 80 -0.64 11.92 3.55
C LEU A 80 -1.34 11.67 4.90
N LEU A 81 -0.97 12.43 5.94
CA LEU A 81 -1.62 12.33 7.25
C LEU A 81 -3.07 12.79 7.20
N ASP A 82 -3.35 13.92 6.57
CA ASP A 82 -4.69 14.48 6.46
C ASP A 82 -5.62 13.50 5.72
N ILE A 83 -5.17 12.94 4.59
CA ILE A 83 -5.92 11.94 3.82
C ILE A 83 -6.28 10.73 4.68
N ALA A 84 -5.31 10.21 5.47
CA ALA A 84 -5.59 9.06 6.32
C ALA A 84 -6.52 9.40 7.49
N GLN A 85 -6.40 10.61 8.04
CA GLN A 85 -7.26 11.06 9.15
C GLN A 85 -8.70 11.31 8.71
N GLU A 86 -8.93 11.71 7.46
CA GLU A 86 -10.27 11.93 6.90
C GLU A 86 -10.99 10.65 6.52
N HIS A 87 -10.27 9.53 6.37
CA HIS A 87 -10.86 8.28 5.93
C HIS A 87 -11.61 7.57 7.05
N ASP A 88 -12.89 7.26 6.83
CA ASP A 88 -13.82 6.75 7.86
C ASP A 88 -13.41 5.40 8.46
N LYS A 89 -12.80 4.52 7.66
CA LYS A 89 -12.42 3.15 8.08
C LYS A 89 -11.05 3.09 8.74
N ILE A 90 -10.26 4.17 8.69
CA ILE A 90 -8.95 4.22 9.34
C ILE A 90 -9.11 4.57 10.80
N LEU A 91 -8.50 3.77 11.67
CA LEU A 91 -8.54 4.00 13.10
C LEU A 91 -7.82 5.29 13.47
N LYS A 92 -8.41 6.02 14.42
CA LYS A 92 -7.78 7.20 15.01
C LYS A 92 -6.79 6.86 16.11
N ILE A 93 -6.97 5.69 16.73
CA ILE A 93 -6.11 5.10 17.75
C ILE A 93 -5.90 3.63 17.39
N PRO A 94 -4.66 3.21 17.11
CA PRO A 94 -3.46 4.03 16.95
C PRO A 94 -3.55 4.98 15.76
N ALA A 95 -3.00 6.17 15.90
CA ALA A 95 -3.03 7.18 14.83
C ALA A 95 -2.23 6.74 13.59
N PRO A 96 -2.67 7.11 12.38
CA PRO A 96 -1.87 6.93 11.17
C PRO A 96 -0.55 7.69 11.27
N GLY A 97 0.47 7.17 10.62
CA GLY A 97 1.81 7.75 10.60
C GLY A 97 2.42 7.72 9.21
N VAL A 98 3.32 8.66 8.95
CA VAL A 98 4.07 8.72 7.70
C VAL A 98 5.55 8.50 7.98
N LEU A 99 6.14 7.58 7.26
CA LEU A 99 7.57 7.28 7.29
C LEU A 99 8.19 7.76 5.97
N PHE A 100 9.28 8.50 6.07
CA PHE A 100 10.18 8.75 4.93
C PHE A 100 11.14 7.57 4.88
N THR A 101 10.97 6.68 3.90
CA THR A 101 11.60 5.37 3.94
C THR A 101 12.92 5.29 3.20
N ASP A 102 13.09 6.07 2.13
CA ASP A 102 14.31 5.99 1.32
C ASP A 102 14.49 7.20 0.40
N PHE A 103 15.76 7.49 0.09
CA PHE A 103 16.21 8.30 -1.03
C PHE A 103 16.50 7.36 -2.20
N ALA A 104 15.48 7.01 -2.98
CA ALA A 104 15.59 6.05 -4.06
C ALA A 104 16.23 6.66 -5.33
N ASP A 105 16.48 5.83 -6.35
CA ASP A 105 17.18 6.24 -7.58
C ASP A 105 16.51 7.41 -8.30
N SER A 106 15.16 7.50 -8.24
CA SER A 106 14.41 8.53 -8.96
C SER A 106 13.33 9.20 -8.11
N SER A 107 13.23 8.87 -6.84
CA SER A 107 12.16 9.36 -5.96
C SER A 107 12.57 9.44 -4.51
N LEU A 108 11.87 10.28 -3.76
CA LEU A 108 11.83 10.27 -2.30
C LEU A 108 10.65 9.41 -1.89
N ASN A 109 10.90 8.31 -1.17
CA ASN A 109 9.88 7.30 -0.88
C ASN A 109 9.25 7.51 0.49
N PHE A 110 7.93 7.47 0.52
CA PHE A 110 7.12 7.58 1.73
C PHE A 110 6.23 6.35 1.91
N LYS A 111 5.99 6.02 3.16
CA LYS A 111 5.07 4.98 3.58
C LYS A 111 4.04 5.57 4.53
N LEU A 112 2.78 5.59 4.11
CA LEU A 112 1.64 5.92 4.95
C LEU A 112 1.19 4.65 5.66
N ALA A 113 1.41 4.56 6.96
CA ALA A 113 1.00 3.45 7.81
C ALA A 113 -0.29 3.78 8.56
N PHE A 114 -1.20 2.84 8.64
CA PHE A 114 -2.49 3.01 9.27
C PHE A 114 -3.04 1.68 9.79
N SER A 115 -4.04 1.72 10.66
CA SER A 115 -4.70 0.55 11.22
C SER A 115 -6.17 0.51 10.81
N LEU A 116 -6.69 -0.70 10.62
CA LEU A 116 -8.08 -1.03 10.30
C LEU A 116 -8.62 -2.06 11.27
N ASN A 117 -9.94 -2.11 11.42
CA ASN A 117 -10.62 -3.17 12.18
C ASN A 117 -10.91 -4.44 11.37
N ASP A 118 -10.81 -4.40 10.05
CA ASP A 118 -11.06 -5.53 9.18
C ASP A 118 -10.03 -5.59 8.05
N SER A 119 -9.19 -6.63 8.08
CA SER A 119 -8.16 -6.84 7.05
C SER A 119 -8.75 -7.10 5.66
N PHE A 120 -10.00 -7.59 5.55
CA PHE A 120 -10.65 -7.82 4.26
C PHE A 120 -11.05 -6.51 3.56
N GLU A 121 -11.18 -5.41 4.32
CA GLU A 121 -11.43 -4.08 3.80
C GLU A 121 -10.15 -3.38 3.29
N ALA A 122 -8.98 -3.88 3.67
CA ALA A 122 -7.69 -3.23 3.41
C ALA A 122 -7.47 -2.87 1.94
N ARG A 123 -7.85 -3.75 1.01
CA ARG A 123 -7.69 -3.51 -0.44
C ARG A 123 -8.47 -2.29 -0.93
N PHE A 124 -9.70 -2.10 -0.42
CA PHE A 124 -10.54 -0.97 -0.78
C PHE A 124 -10.01 0.33 -0.18
N VAL A 125 -9.67 0.31 1.12
CA VAL A 125 -9.07 1.46 1.79
C VAL A 125 -7.76 1.89 1.11
N LYS A 126 -6.88 0.95 0.77
CA LYS A 126 -5.65 1.26 0.01
C LYS A 126 -5.93 1.88 -1.35
N SER A 127 -6.99 1.43 -2.04
CA SER A 127 -7.42 2.02 -3.30
C SER A 127 -7.91 3.45 -3.11
N ASP A 128 -8.79 3.67 -2.14
CA ASP A 128 -9.34 4.99 -1.83
C ASP A 128 -8.24 5.99 -1.46
N LEU A 129 -7.27 5.55 -0.63
CA LEU A 129 -6.10 6.36 -0.29
C LEU A 129 -5.28 6.74 -1.52
N ARG A 130 -5.05 5.81 -2.47
CA ARG A 130 -4.30 6.12 -3.70
C ARG A 130 -5.01 7.15 -4.56
N PHE A 131 -6.33 7.08 -4.70
CA PHE A 131 -7.11 8.10 -5.39
C PHE A 131 -7.02 9.45 -4.70
N ALA A 132 -7.15 9.48 -3.36
CA ALA A 132 -7.03 10.71 -2.59
C ALA A 132 -5.62 11.32 -2.67
N ILE A 133 -4.58 10.49 -2.60
CA ILE A 133 -3.19 10.90 -2.72
C ILE A 133 -2.93 11.52 -4.10
N ASP A 134 -3.34 10.84 -5.17
CA ASP A 134 -3.18 11.36 -6.54
C ASP A 134 -3.85 12.73 -6.71
N LYS A 135 -5.08 12.87 -6.21
CA LYS A 135 -5.81 14.13 -6.23
C LYS A 135 -5.07 15.23 -5.45
N ALA A 136 -4.73 14.97 -4.18
CA ALA A 136 -4.07 15.94 -3.32
C ALA A 136 -2.71 16.37 -3.87
N PHE A 137 -1.94 15.45 -4.44
CA PHE A 137 -0.64 15.73 -5.04
C PHE A 137 -0.78 16.64 -6.26
N ARG A 138 -1.75 16.40 -7.14
CA ARG A 138 -2.02 17.32 -8.27
C ARG A 138 -2.43 18.71 -7.81
N GLU A 139 -3.30 18.82 -6.81
CA GLU A 139 -3.77 20.10 -6.27
C GLU A 139 -2.66 20.91 -5.60
N ASN A 140 -1.62 20.24 -5.08
CA ASN A 140 -0.50 20.86 -4.39
C ASN A 140 0.81 20.87 -5.19
N ASN A 141 0.77 20.57 -6.49
CA ASN A 141 1.93 20.52 -7.38
C ASN A 141 3.04 19.56 -6.92
N VAL A 142 2.67 18.48 -6.24
CA VAL A 142 3.58 17.38 -5.89
C VAL A 142 3.61 16.39 -7.04
N THR A 143 4.80 16.10 -7.57
CA THR A 143 4.99 15.23 -8.72
C THR A 143 5.39 13.83 -8.30
N ILE A 144 4.68 12.81 -8.82
CA ILE A 144 5.13 11.42 -8.80
C ILE A 144 6.04 11.23 -10.02
N PRO A 145 7.35 11.00 -9.82
CA PRO A 145 8.31 11.04 -10.92
C PRO A 145 8.24 9.78 -11.78
N PHE A 146 8.52 9.96 -13.07
CA PHE A 146 8.97 8.88 -13.93
C PHE A 146 10.43 8.52 -13.61
N PRO A 147 10.95 7.36 -14.05
CA PRO A 147 12.38 7.05 -13.96
C PRO A 147 13.22 8.18 -14.54
N GLN A 148 14.17 8.69 -13.76
CA GLN A 148 15.04 9.81 -14.13
C GLN A 148 16.41 9.29 -14.56
N ARG A 149 16.98 9.91 -15.59
CA ARG A 149 18.35 9.64 -16.05
C ARG A 149 19.03 10.93 -16.48
N ASP A 150 20.21 11.16 -15.97
CA ASP A 150 21.07 12.23 -16.47
C ASP A 150 21.77 11.73 -17.73
N VAL A 151 21.58 12.43 -18.85
CA VAL A 151 22.19 12.07 -20.13
C VAL A 151 23.16 13.16 -20.54
N HIS A 152 24.45 12.83 -20.56
CA HIS A 152 25.49 13.70 -21.09
C HIS A 152 25.74 13.35 -22.56
N VAL A 153 25.35 14.25 -23.47
CA VAL A 153 25.54 14.04 -24.89
C VAL A 153 26.79 14.77 -25.35
N PHE A 154 27.80 14.00 -25.79
CA PHE A 154 29.00 14.52 -26.39
C PHE A 154 28.87 14.43 -27.92
N THR A 155 28.82 15.57 -28.61
CA THR A 155 28.81 15.59 -30.06
C THR A 155 30.16 16.02 -30.59
N ASN A 156 30.78 15.21 -31.43
CA ASN A 156 31.96 15.60 -32.24
C ASN A 156 31.53 16.43 -33.43
N ALA A 157 30.69 17.44 -33.21
CA ALA A 157 30.27 18.36 -34.30
C ALA A 157 31.48 19.20 -34.73
N LYS A 158 31.78 19.16 -36.03
CA LYS A 158 32.75 20.10 -36.59
C LYS A 158 32.27 21.53 -36.33
N PRO A 159 33.19 22.48 -36.04
CA PRO A 159 32.79 23.89 -35.87
C PRO A 159 32.03 24.38 -37.11
N GLY A 160 30.77 24.74 -36.95
CA GLY A 160 29.96 25.28 -38.06
C GLY A 160 28.54 24.72 -38.21
N ILE A 161 28.15 23.68 -37.48
CA ILE A 161 26.77 23.20 -37.52
C ILE A 161 25.98 23.86 -36.36
N GLN A 162 25.14 24.83 -36.72
CA GLN A 162 24.16 25.38 -35.80
C GLN A 162 22.96 24.42 -35.75
N PHE A 163 22.64 23.88 -34.58
CA PHE A 163 21.41 23.14 -34.34
C PHE A 163 20.29 24.15 -34.13
N GLU A 164 19.27 24.16 -34.99
CA GLU A 164 18.03 24.88 -34.70
C GLU A 164 17.35 24.29 -33.48
N LYS A 165 17.01 25.16 -32.51
CA LYS A 165 16.18 24.81 -31.38
C LYS A 165 14.81 24.37 -31.89
N ILE A 166 14.49 23.09 -31.76
CA ILE A 166 13.12 22.63 -31.97
C ILE A 166 12.33 23.02 -30.73
N GLU A 167 11.63 24.14 -30.79
CA GLU A 167 10.63 24.48 -29.79
C GLU A 167 9.43 23.54 -29.97
N SER A 168 9.23 22.64 -29.02
CA SER A 168 8.01 21.85 -28.95
C SER A 168 6.84 22.78 -28.63
N LYS A 169 6.05 23.12 -29.63
CA LYS A 169 4.74 23.72 -29.42
C LYS A 169 3.85 22.64 -28.79
N ALA A 170 3.72 22.63 -27.46
CA ALA A 170 2.57 22.05 -26.82
C ALA A 170 1.35 22.84 -27.29
N LYS A 171 0.52 22.24 -28.10
CA LYS A 171 -0.79 22.78 -28.44
C LYS A 171 -1.77 22.46 -27.31
N GLU A 172 -2.53 23.47 -27.00
CA GLU A 172 -3.72 23.58 -26.16
C GLU A 172 -4.62 22.34 -26.12
#